data_154d0dde04047ec6bfce0d46696db99a
#
_entry.id   154d0dde04047ec6bfce0d46696db99a
#
_cell.length_a   1.000
_cell.length_b   1.000
_cell.length_c   1.000
_cell.angle_alpha   90.00
_cell.angle_beta   90.00
_cell.angle_gamma   90.00
#
_symmetry.space_group_name_H-M   'P 1'
#
loop_
_entity.id
_entity.type
_entity.pdbx_description
1 polymer ?
#
loop_
_entity_poly.entity_id
_entity_poly.type
_entity_poly.pdbx_seq_one_letter_code
_entity_poly.pdbx_strand_id
1 'polypeptide(L)'
;MKLGFRSSPEKNGIPHIERVAPTAAIPGGEMTIHGRGFVSRAQARPVVRFGEAEAGIALASENRLVARVPEGAGGGVVRVATGEHESPPHPVHIGLQIADNLHPVANPAVDLDGNIYVTFSGPRGQRVPVSLYKITANYSVKPFITSLINPSGLALDRLGNLFVSCRNDGTIHRITPEGRAEQWVEGMGIATGIAFDHKGNLYVGPQRHGFQDQPEPRDFCVCHA
;
A
#
# COMPACT_ATOMS: atom_id res chain seq x y z
N MET A 1 53.12 16.94 34.14
CA MET A 1 52.88 16.22 32.88
C MET A 1 51.39 16.35 32.54
N LYS A 2 51.04 17.34 31.67
CA LYS A 2 49.64 17.60 31.30
C LYS A 2 49.35 16.80 30.03
N LEU A 3 48.50 15.78 30.16
CA LEU A 3 47.95 15.06 29.04
C LEU A 3 46.93 15.97 28.31
N GLY A 4 47.34 16.52 27.18
CA GLY A 4 46.47 17.24 26.30
C GLY A 4 45.57 16.26 25.56
N PHE A 5 44.30 16.24 25.89
CA PHE A 5 43.28 15.67 25.04
C PHE A 5 43.23 16.51 23.77
N ARG A 6 43.76 15.97 22.67
CA ARG A 6 43.52 16.48 21.33
C ARG A 6 42.06 16.09 20.99
N SER A 7 41.14 17.01 21.15
CA SER A 7 39.84 16.92 20.47
C SER A 7 40.12 17.01 18.98
N SER A 8 39.83 15.95 18.25
CA SER A 8 39.79 15.98 16.79
C SER A 8 38.86 17.12 16.38
N PRO A 9 39.18 17.92 15.35
CA PRO A 9 38.27 18.91 14.83
C PRO A 9 37.06 18.17 14.29
N GLU A 10 35.95 18.26 15.03
CA GLU A 10 34.65 17.82 14.53
C GLU A 10 34.43 18.56 13.20
N LYS A 11 34.41 17.81 12.11
CA LYS A 11 33.88 18.28 10.84
C LYS A 11 32.48 18.76 11.16
N ASN A 12 32.25 20.08 11.15
CA ASN A 12 30.92 20.69 11.24
C ASN A 12 30.06 20.04 10.19
N GLY A 13 29.17 19.15 10.65
CA GLY A 13 28.67 18.15 9.76
C GLY A 13 27.57 18.66 8.90
N ILE A 14 27.82 18.69 7.63
CA ILE A 14 26.73 18.60 6.64
C ILE A 14 25.86 17.42 7.07
N PRO A 15 24.56 17.62 7.26
CA PRO A 15 23.67 16.52 7.61
C PRO A 15 23.77 15.41 6.57
N HIS A 16 23.78 14.17 7.04
CA HIS A 16 23.94 13.01 6.18
C HIS A 16 22.90 11.96 6.53
N ILE A 17 22.07 11.58 5.55
CA ILE A 17 21.07 10.52 5.70
C ILE A 17 21.75 9.18 5.35
N GLU A 18 21.70 8.23 6.26
CA GLU A 18 22.26 6.88 6.09
C GLU A 18 21.15 5.92 5.63
N ARG A 19 19.95 6.03 6.21
CA ARG A 19 18.79 5.23 5.82
C ARG A 19 17.48 5.90 6.25
N VAL A 20 16.42 5.53 5.56
CA VAL A 20 15.03 5.91 5.89
C VAL A 20 14.19 4.65 6.06
N ALA A 21 13.32 4.63 7.06
CA ALA A 21 12.42 3.53 7.34
C ALA A 21 11.03 4.05 7.80
N PRO A 22 9.92 3.55 7.20
CA PRO A 22 9.90 2.72 6.00
C PRO A 22 10.46 3.47 4.79
N THR A 23 10.81 2.75 3.70
CA THR A 23 11.28 3.35 2.45
C THR A 23 10.16 3.92 1.59
N ALA A 24 8.90 3.61 1.95
CA ALA A 24 7.69 4.12 1.30
C ALA A 24 6.68 4.58 2.34
N ALA A 25 5.99 5.69 2.09
CA ALA A 25 4.88 6.17 2.90
C ALA A 25 3.89 6.97 2.05
N ILE A 26 2.71 7.23 2.60
CA ILE A 26 1.71 8.14 2.03
C ILE A 26 1.70 9.46 2.81
N PRO A 27 1.13 10.56 2.28
CA PRO A 27 0.89 11.77 3.04
C PRO A 27 0.18 11.46 4.39
N GLY A 28 0.62 12.12 5.46
CA GLY A 28 0.18 11.85 6.83
C GLY A 28 0.91 10.69 7.53
N GLY A 29 1.57 9.81 6.81
CA GLY A 29 2.41 8.74 7.36
C GLY A 29 3.71 9.27 7.94
N GLU A 30 4.40 8.47 8.76
CA GLU A 30 5.66 8.84 9.40
C GLU A 30 6.82 8.04 8.81
N MET A 31 7.95 8.72 8.62
CA MET A 31 9.24 8.12 8.25
C MET A 31 10.29 8.44 9.31
N THR A 32 11.04 7.42 9.71
CA THR A 32 12.22 7.57 10.56
C THR A 32 13.46 7.72 9.69
N ILE A 33 14.16 8.82 9.82
CA ILE A 33 15.38 9.15 9.10
C ILE A 33 16.55 8.93 10.06
N HIS A 34 17.47 8.05 9.72
CA HIS A 34 18.69 7.78 10.47
C HIS A 34 19.89 8.37 9.73
N GLY A 35 20.83 8.92 10.52
CA GLY A 35 22.01 9.55 9.96
C GLY A 35 22.83 10.27 11.00
N ARG A 36 23.44 11.39 10.63
CA ARG A 36 24.27 12.21 11.51
C ARG A 36 24.18 13.68 11.14
N GLY A 37 24.50 14.55 12.08
CA GLY A 37 24.54 16.01 11.87
C GLY A 37 23.15 16.64 11.81
N PHE A 38 22.13 16.00 12.35
CA PHE A 38 20.74 16.51 12.32
C PHE A 38 20.47 17.59 13.35
N VAL A 39 21.32 17.73 14.35
CA VAL A 39 21.23 18.80 15.36
C VAL A 39 22.53 19.58 15.36
N SER A 40 22.46 20.88 15.16
CA SER A 40 23.64 21.73 15.23
C SER A 40 23.84 22.26 16.65
N ARG A 41 25.10 22.53 17.01
CA ARG A 41 25.44 23.20 18.28
C ARG A 41 24.87 24.62 18.37
N ALA A 42 24.54 25.25 17.26
CA ALA A 42 23.90 26.56 17.17
C ALA A 42 22.40 26.54 17.46
N GLN A 43 21.84 25.42 17.93
CA GLN A 43 20.41 25.22 18.24
C GLN A 43 19.45 25.45 17.06
N ALA A 44 19.95 25.48 15.82
CA ALA A 44 19.08 25.51 14.65
C ALA A 44 18.28 24.20 14.58
N ARG A 45 16.95 24.34 14.53
CA ARG A 45 16.06 23.19 14.36
C ARG A 45 16.30 22.58 12.98
N PRO A 46 16.36 21.24 12.88
CA PRO A 46 16.43 20.59 11.57
C PRO A 46 15.14 20.85 10.79
N VAL A 47 15.27 20.93 9.47
CA VAL A 47 14.15 21.00 8.54
C VAL A 47 14.24 19.76 7.67
N VAL A 48 13.11 19.06 7.51
CA VAL A 48 12.99 17.90 6.62
C VAL A 48 12.10 18.28 5.46
N ARG A 49 12.53 17.97 4.22
CA ARG A 49 11.74 18.18 3.01
C ARG A 49 11.59 16.91 2.21
N PHE A 50 10.36 16.63 1.77
CA PHE A 50 10.05 15.60 0.79
C PHE A 50 9.80 16.29 -0.56
N GLY A 51 10.79 16.20 -1.47
CA GLY A 51 10.84 17.11 -2.62
C GLY A 51 10.95 18.55 -2.15
N GLU A 52 9.98 19.39 -2.50
CA GLU A 52 9.91 20.80 -2.08
C GLU A 52 9.04 21.02 -0.82
N ALA A 53 8.26 20.01 -0.41
CA ALA A 53 7.33 20.15 0.69
C ALA A 53 8.02 19.93 2.05
N GLU A 54 7.85 20.89 2.97
CA GLU A 54 8.42 20.84 4.31
C GLU A 54 7.57 19.95 5.23
N ALA A 55 8.23 19.06 5.97
CA ALA A 55 7.64 18.06 6.85
C ALA A 55 7.57 18.53 8.30
N GLY A 56 6.48 18.19 8.97
CA GLY A 56 6.41 18.26 10.43
C GLY A 56 7.31 17.21 11.08
N ILE A 57 8.16 17.63 12.01
CA ILE A 57 9.07 16.74 12.74
C ILE A 57 8.43 16.39 14.09
N ALA A 58 8.16 15.08 14.29
CA ALA A 58 7.61 14.57 15.55
C ALA A 58 8.72 14.30 16.59
N LEU A 59 9.92 13.93 16.14
CA LEU A 59 11.10 13.69 16.98
C LEU A 59 12.35 14.13 16.29
N ALA A 60 13.25 14.80 17.03
CA ALA A 60 14.58 15.17 16.54
C ALA A 60 15.65 14.82 17.57
N SER A 61 16.69 14.11 17.10
CA SER A 61 17.94 13.86 17.84
C SER A 61 19.13 14.01 16.89
N GLU A 62 20.33 13.88 17.41
CA GLU A 62 21.57 14.05 16.65
C GLU A 62 21.67 13.08 15.43
N ASN A 63 21.11 11.88 15.59
CA ASN A 63 21.24 10.79 14.62
C ASN A 63 19.90 10.20 14.15
N ARG A 64 18.76 10.75 14.61
CA ARG A 64 17.43 10.25 14.24
C ARG A 64 16.41 11.37 14.21
N LEU A 65 15.67 11.44 13.11
CA LEU A 65 14.46 12.27 12.98
C LEU A 65 13.26 11.36 12.70
N VAL A 66 12.11 11.74 13.22
CA VAL A 66 10.82 11.19 12.79
C VAL A 66 10.05 12.32 12.15
N ALA A 67 9.77 12.20 10.88
CA ALA A 67 9.10 13.24 10.09
C ALA A 67 7.80 12.69 9.51
N ARG A 68 6.75 13.51 9.55
CA ARG A 68 5.47 13.20 8.92
C ARG A 68 5.49 13.68 7.49
N VAL A 69 5.19 12.78 6.56
CA VAL A 69 5.10 13.10 5.13
C VAL A 69 4.00 14.14 4.91
N PRO A 70 4.32 15.33 4.36
CA PRO A 70 3.34 16.39 4.17
C PRO A 70 2.43 16.12 2.96
N GLU A 71 1.27 16.78 2.94
CA GLU A 71 0.50 16.90 1.70
C GLU A 71 1.33 17.63 0.64
N GLY A 72 1.23 17.18 -0.61
CA GLY A 72 2.04 17.71 -1.70
C GLY A 72 3.49 17.20 -1.73
N ALA A 73 3.86 16.26 -0.85
CA ALA A 73 5.14 15.56 -0.95
C ALA A 73 5.29 14.91 -2.33
N GLY A 74 6.44 15.07 -2.95
CA GLY A 74 6.72 14.54 -4.29
C GLY A 74 8.22 14.42 -4.55
N GLY A 75 8.59 14.20 -5.81
CA GLY A 75 9.98 14.18 -6.23
C GLY A 75 10.81 12.96 -5.80
N GLY A 76 10.22 12.02 -5.04
CA GLY A 76 10.87 10.74 -4.69
C GLY A 76 12.13 10.85 -3.85
N VAL A 77 12.36 12.00 -3.18
CA VAL A 77 13.55 12.23 -2.36
C VAL A 77 13.21 12.94 -1.07
N VAL A 78 13.98 12.65 -0.02
CA VAL A 78 13.98 13.40 1.24
C VAL A 78 15.33 14.05 1.45
N ARG A 79 15.32 15.26 2.03
CA ARG A 79 16.50 16.01 2.46
C ARG A 79 16.34 16.49 3.88
N VAL A 80 17.45 16.65 4.56
CA VAL A 80 17.52 17.25 5.90
C VAL A 80 18.42 18.47 5.82
N ALA A 81 17.92 19.62 6.25
CA ALA A 81 18.70 20.83 6.41
C ALA A 81 18.93 21.14 7.89
N THR A 82 20.12 21.62 8.24
CA THR A 82 20.50 22.06 9.58
C THR A 82 21.35 23.33 9.45
N GLY A 83 20.77 24.48 9.85
CA GLY A 83 21.35 25.80 9.59
C GLY A 83 21.47 26.05 8.07
N GLU A 84 22.69 26.38 7.62
CA GLU A 84 22.95 26.65 6.20
C GLU A 84 23.33 25.40 5.39
N HIS A 85 23.36 24.24 6.02
CA HIS A 85 23.79 23.00 5.38
C HIS A 85 22.59 22.07 5.11
N GLU A 86 22.58 21.47 3.92
CA GLU A 86 21.59 20.49 3.51
C GLU A 86 22.25 19.15 3.13
N SER A 87 21.57 18.05 3.44
CA SER A 87 22.02 16.71 3.06
C SER A 87 21.92 16.49 1.56
N PRO A 88 22.71 15.58 0.97
CA PRO A 88 22.38 15.02 -0.32
C PRO A 88 20.97 14.43 -0.32
N PRO A 89 20.28 14.41 -1.47
CA PRO A 89 18.95 13.79 -1.59
C PRO A 89 19.04 12.28 -1.32
N HIS A 90 18.10 11.77 -0.51
CA HIS A 90 17.98 10.34 -0.24
C HIS A 90 16.68 9.82 -0.87
N PRO A 91 16.72 8.72 -1.65
CA PRO A 91 15.54 8.23 -2.34
C PRO A 91 14.50 7.67 -1.36
N VAL A 92 13.24 7.99 -1.60
CA VAL A 92 12.06 7.48 -0.89
C VAL A 92 10.90 7.31 -1.88
N HIS A 93 9.92 6.48 -1.52
CA HIS A 93 8.70 6.33 -2.31
C HIS A 93 7.53 7.02 -1.60
N ILE A 94 6.93 7.99 -2.25
CA ILE A 94 5.71 8.63 -1.75
C ILE A 94 4.52 8.09 -2.55
N GLY A 95 3.62 7.41 -1.85
CA GLY A 95 2.38 6.93 -2.45
C GLY A 95 1.44 8.09 -2.76
N LEU A 96 0.78 8.01 -3.90
CA LEU A 96 -0.24 8.99 -4.31
C LEU A 96 -1.62 8.39 -4.04
N GLN A 97 -2.53 9.19 -3.54
CA GLN A 97 -3.94 8.83 -3.52
C GLN A 97 -4.48 8.97 -4.94
N ILE A 98 -4.84 7.84 -5.56
CA ILE A 98 -5.30 7.78 -6.95
C ILE A 98 -6.82 7.68 -7.07
N ALA A 99 -7.52 7.40 -5.97
CA ALA A 99 -8.98 7.36 -5.91
C ALA A 99 -9.46 7.62 -4.48
N ASP A 100 -10.67 8.15 -4.36
CA ASP A 100 -11.38 8.38 -3.10
C ASP A 100 -12.82 7.86 -3.20
N ASN A 101 -13.56 7.96 -2.09
CA ASN A 101 -14.96 7.56 -1.98
C ASN A 101 -15.24 6.10 -2.43
N LEU A 102 -14.22 5.26 -2.50
CA LEU A 102 -14.34 3.83 -2.63
C LEU A 102 -14.50 3.22 -1.22
N HIS A 103 -15.42 2.27 -1.10
CA HIS A 103 -15.54 1.51 0.15
C HIS A 103 -14.20 0.80 0.44
N PRO A 104 -13.83 0.54 1.72
CA PRO A 104 -12.57 -0.12 2.04
C PRO A 104 -12.32 -1.34 1.15
N VAL A 105 -11.28 -1.22 0.33
CA VAL A 105 -10.88 -2.25 -0.63
C VAL A 105 -9.88 -3.16 0.05
N ALA A 106 -10.20 -4.44 0.16
CA ALA A 106 -9.30 -5.40 0.81
C ALA A 106 -8.15 -5.84 -0.09
N ASN A 107 -8.45 -6.19 -1.34
CA ASN A 107 -7.47 -6.75 -2.28
C ASN A 107 -7.71 -6.19 -3.70
N PRO A 108 -7.05 -5.11 -4.10
CA PRO A 108 -7.08 -4.67 -5.49
C PRO A 108 -6.32 -5.66 -6.38
N ALA A 109 -6.78 -5.84 -7.61
CA ALA A 109 -6.04 -6.57 -8.65
C ALA A 109 -5.54 -5.58 -9.69
N VAL A 110 -4.33 -5.81 -10.22
CA VAL A 110 -3.71 -4.93 -11.23
C VAL A 110 -3.40 -5.76 -12.47
N ASP A 111 -3.89 -5.32 -13.63
CA ASP A 111 -3.61 -5.98 -14.90
C ASP A 111 -2.25 -5.53 -15.49
N LEU A 112 -1.86 -6.17 -16.60
CA LEU A 112 -0.59 -5.88 -17.27
C LEU A 112 -0.53 -4.47 -17.91
N ASP A 113 -1.70 -3.85 -18.16
CA ASP A 113 -1.82 -2.50 -18.69
C ASP A 113 -1.79 -1.43 -17.57
N GLY A 114 -1.66 -1.86 -16.30
CA GLY A 114 -1.66 -0.97 -15.13
C GLY A 114 -3.05 -0.50 -14.69
N ASN A 115 -4.12 -1.13 -15.18
CA ASN A 115 -5.45 -0.85 -14.64
C ASN A 115 -5.65 -1.58 -13.32
N ILE A 116 -6.34 -0.93 -12.39
CA ILE A 116 -6.59 -1.44 -11.04
C ILE A 116 -8.07 -1.75 -10.92
N TYR A 117 -8.39 -2.95 -10.48
CA TYR A 117 -9.76 -3.39 -10.21
C TYR A 117 -9.99 -3.40 -8.71
N VAL A 118 -11.12 -2.84 -8.28
CA VAL A 118 -11.48 -2.73 -6.86
C VAL A 118 -12.94 -3.13 -6.66
N THR A 119 -13.19 -3.83 -5.55
CA THR A 119 -14.55 -4.21 -5.16
C THR A 119 -15.24 -3.09 -4.41
N PHE A 120 -16.56 -3.00 -4.58
CA PHE A 120 -17.43 -2.19 -3.74
C PHE A 120 -18.54 -3.08 -3.19
N SER A 121 -18.58 -3.24 -1.87
CA SER A 121 -19.54 -4.11 -1.19
C SER A 121 -20.44 -3.30 -0.27
N GLY A 122 -21.72 -3.52 -0.38
CA GLY A 122 -22.71 -3.07 0.59
C GLY A 122 -22.82 -3.99 1.81
N PRO A 123 -23.80 -3.76 2.69
CA PRO A 123 -24.18 -4.69 3.74
C PRO A 123 -24.46 -6.08 3.16
N ARG A 124 -24.33 -7.13 4.01
CA ARG A 124 -24.48 -8.51 3.55
C ARG A 124 -25.83 -8.75 2.87
N GLY A 125 -25.79 -9.36 1.69
CA GLY A 125 -26.96 -9.67 0.89
C GLY A 125 -27.57 -8.47 0.14
N GLN A 126 -27.02 -7.27 0.29
CA GLN A 126 -27.53 -6.08 -0.40
C GLN A 126 -26.78 -5.82 -1.69
N ARG A 127 -27.52 -5.43 -2.72
CA ARG A 127 -26.95 -4.96 -3.98
C ARG A 127 -26.48 -3.51 -3.83
N VAL A 128 -25.42 -3.18 -4.53
CA VAL A 128 -24.90 -1.82 -4.69
C VAL A 128 -25.00 -1.41 -6.16
N PRO A 129 -25.07 -0.11 -6.46
CA PRO A 129 -25.19 0.36 -7.84
C PRO A 129 -24.03 -0.10 -8.74
N VAL A 130 -22.81 -0.13 -8.17
CA VAL A 130 -21.60 -0.64 -8.85
C VAL A 130 -20.89 -1.58 -7.89
N SER A 131 -20.64 -2.82 -8.31
CA SER A 131 -19.98 -3.83 -7.49
C SER A 131 -18.47 -3.91 -7.73
N LEU A 132 -18.01 -3.51 -8.92
CA LEU A 132 -16.58 -3.36 -9.22
C LEU A 132 -16.35 -2.06 -9.99
N TYR A 133 -15.26 -1.38 -9.62
CA TYR A 133 -14.71 -0.27 -10.37
C TYR A 133 -13.39 -0.68 -11.04
N LYS A 134 -13.14 -0.10 -12.21
CA LYS A 134 -11.85 -0.12 -12.90
C LYS A 134 -11.23 1.27 -12.81
N ILE A 135 -10.03 1.37 -12.26
CA ILE A 135 -9.21 2.56 -12.25
C ILE A 135 -8.19 2.38 -13.37
N THR A 136 -8.27 3.19 -14.40
CA THR A 136 -7.37 3.07 -15.54
C THR A 136 -5.96 3.60 -15.22
N ALA A 137 -4.96 3.26 -16.02
CA ALA A 137 -3.58 3.69 -15.81
C ALA A 137 -3.40 5.24 -15.76
N ASN A 138 -4.36 6.02 -16.26
CA ASN A 138 -4.42 7.46 -16.14
C ASN A 138 -5.27 7.95 -14.94
N TYR A 139 -5.53 7.05 -13.97
CA TYR A 139 -6.27 7.29 -12.73
C TYR A 139 -7.76 7.67 -12.90
N SER A 140 -8.37 7.36 -14.05
CA SER A 140 -9.81 7.56 -14.24
C SER A 140 -10.59 6.40 -13.64
N VAL A 141 -11.46 6.68 -12.65
CA VAL A 141 -12.32 5.70 -11.99
C VAL A 141 -13.59 5.50 -12.82
N LYS A 142 -13.88 4.26 -13.21
CA LYS A 142 -15.03 3.90 -14.03
C LYS A 142 -15.79 2.73 -13.42
N PRO A 143 -17.14 2.73 -13.46
CA PRO A 143 -17.93 1.52 -13.21
C PRO A 143 -17.50 0.40 -14.17
N PHE A 144 -17.35 -0.80 -13.62
CA PHE A 144 -16.96 -1.96 -14.44
C PHE A 144 -18.02 -3.06 -14.40
N ILE A 145 -18.46 -3.46 -13.20
CA ILE A 145 -19.51 -4.48 -13.00
C ILE A 145 -20.53 -3.96 -12.00
N THR A 146 -21.84 -4.25 -12.25
CA THR A 146 -22.95 -3.78 -11.42
C THR A 146 -23.79 -4.91 -10.81
N SER A 147 -23.55 -6.17 -11.18
CA SER A 147 -24.46 -7.28 -10.90
C SER A 147 -24.07 -8.16 -9.71
N LEU A 148 -22.84 -8.05 -9.18
CA LEU A 148 -22.35 -8.92 -8.11
C LEU A 148 -22.83 -8.48 -6.73
N ILE A 149 -23.11 -9.46 -5.86
CA ILE A 149 -23.51 -9.20 -4.47
C ILE A 149 -22.35 -9.52 -3.54
N ASN A 150 -21.92 -8.54 -2.76
CA ASN A 150 -20.84 -8.63 -1.80
C ASN A 150 -19.53 -9.24 -2.37
N PRO A 151 -19.02 -8.69 -3.50
CA PRO A 151 -17.71 -9.09 -4.00
C PRO A 151 -16.63 -8.82 -2.94
N SER A 152 -15.62 -9.68 -2.88
CA SER A 152 -14.61 -9.67 -1.81
C SER A 152 -13.19 -9.79 -2.36
N GLY A 153 -12.76 -10.98 -2.76
CA GLY A 153 -11.43 -11.22 -3.31
C GLY A 153 -11.39 -11.02 -4.82
N LEU A 154 -10.24 -10.60 -5.32
CA LEU A 154 -9.94 -10.41 -6.73
C LEU A 154 -8.65 -11.14 -7.10
N ALA A 155 -8.64 -11.80 -8.25
CA ALA A 155 -7.42 -12.37 -8.85
C ALA A 155 -7.52 -12.31 -10.37
N LEU A 156 -6.39 -12.06 -11.05
CA LEU A 156 -6.29 -12.07 -12.50
C LEU A 156 -5.59 -13.33 -12.99
N ASP A 157 -6.12 -13.97 -14.03
CA ASP A 157 -5.43 -15.01 -14.74
C ASP A 157 -4.45 -14.43 -15.78
N ARG A 158 -3.70 -15.31 -16.46
CA ARG A 158 -2.72 -14.91 -17.49
C ARG A 158 -3.36 -14.37 -18.77
N LEU A 159 -4.65 -14.61 -18.98
CA LEU A 159 -5.40 -14.13 -20.14
C LEU A 159 -6.06 -12.78 -19.86
N GLY A 160 -5.89 -12.24 -18.64
CA GLY A 160 -6.50 -10.98 -18.21
C GLY A 160 -7.95 -11.11 -17.73
N ASN A 161 -8.47 -12.34 -17.56
CA ASN A 161 -9.77 -12.51 -16.94
C ASN A 161 -9.67 -12.23 -15.44
N LEU A 162 -10.62 -11.47 -14.93
CA LEU A 162 -10.73 -11.16 -13.51
C LEU A 162 -11.66 -12.14 -12.82
N PHE A 163 -11.16 -12.84 -11.81
CA PHE A 163 -11.93 -13.71 -10.95
C PHE A 163 -12.33 -12.96 -9.69
N VAL A 164 -13.59 -13.10 -9.30
CA VAL A 164 -14.19 -12.37 -8.17
C VAL A 164 -14.92 -13.33 -7.26
N SER A 165 -14.51 -13.42 -6.01
CA SER A 165 -15.25 -14.17 -5.01
C SER A 165 -16.39 -13.31 -4.42
N CYS A 166 -17.54 -13.92 -4.20
CA CYS A 166 -18.70 -13.29 -3.57
C CYS A 166 -18.99 -13.97 -2.23
N ARG A 167 -18.79 -13.20 -1.13
CA ARG A 167 -18.93 -13.73 0.24
C ARG A 167 -20.38 -14.00 0.68
N ASN A 168 -21.37 -13.52 -0.08
CA ASN A 168 -22.77 -13.70 0.27
C ASN A 168 -23.27 -15.13 0.03
N ASP A 169 -22.91 -15.70 -1.10
CA ASP A 169 -23.42 -16.97 -1.62
C ASP A 169 -22.33 -17.99 -1.95
N GLY A 170 -21.05 -17.63 -1.76
CA GLY A 170 -19.92 -18.51 -2.04
C GLY A 170 -19.70 -18.79 -3.52
N THR A 171 -20.13 -17.88 -4.38
CA THR A 171 -19.86 -17.96 -5.81
C THR A 171 -18.53 -17.34 -6.19
N ILE A 172 -17.94 -17.81 -7.28
CA ILE A 172 -16.83 -17.16 -7.96
C ILE A 172 -17.27 -16.85 -9.38
N HIS A 173 -17.10 -15.61 -9.77
CA HIS A 173 -17.41 -15.13 -11.12
C HIS A 173 -16.10 -14.92 -11.89
N ARG A 174 -16.12 -15.32 -13.18
CA ARG A 174 -15.11 -14.95 -14.15
C ARG A 174 -15.60 -13.75 -14.95
N ILE A 175 -14.77 -12.76 -15.13
CA ILE A 175 -15.07 -11.53 -15.84
C ILE A 175 -14.03 -11.34 -16.92
N THR A 176 -14.45 -11.22 -18.17
CA THR A 176 -13.53 -10.97 -19.29
C THR A 176 -12.98 -9.53 -19.23
N PRO A 177 -11.88 -9.21 -19.93
CA PRO A 177 -11.37 -7.84 -20.02
C PRO A 177 -12.40 -6.82 -20.51
N GLU A 178 -13.37 -7.25 -21.32
CA GLU A 178 -14.49 -6.42 -21.85
C GLU A 178 -15.63 -6.22 -20.84
N GLY A 179 -15.57 -6.88 -19.65
CA GLY A 179 -16.58 -6.74 -18.59
C GLY A 179 -17.74 -7.71 -18.70
N ARG A 180 -17.62 -8.83 -19.43
CA ARG A 180 -18.64 -9.88 -19.43
C ARG A 180 -18.43 -10.78 -18.22
N ALA A 181 -19.39 -10.76 -17.28
CA ALA A 181 -19.37 -11.57 -16.08
C ALA A 181 -20.16 -12.87 -16.27
N GLU A 182 -19.60 -13.99 -15.86
CA GLU A 182 -20.27 -15.28 -15.79
C GLU A 182 -19.96 -15.95 -14.44
N GLN A 183 -20.92 -16.69 -13.89
CA GLN A 183 -20.69 -17.52 -12.72
C GLN A 183 -19.84 -18.72 -13.13
N TRP A 184 -18.70 -18.86 -12.49
CA TRP A 184 -17.72 -19.91 -12.82
C TRP A 184 -17.76 -21.09 -11.85
N VAL A 185 -17.89 -20.82 -10.54
CA VAL A 185 -17.99 -21.84 -9.48
C VAL A 185 -18.98 -21.36 -8.43
N GLU A 186 -19.66 -22.32 -7.77
CA GLU A 186 -20.55 -22.07 -6.63
C GLU A 186 -20.25 -23.03 -5.47
N GLY A 187 -20.86 -22.79 -4.31
CA GLY A 187 -20.77 -23.67 -3.17
C GLY A 187 -19.44 -23.59 -2.40
N MET A 188 -18.67 -22.51 -2.59
CA MET A 188 -17.37 -22.32 -1.94
C MET A 188 -17.47 -21.77 -0.50
N GLY A 189 -18.65 -21.84 0.12
CA GLY A 189 -18.87 -21.26 1.44
C GLY A 189 -18.71 -19.75 1.45
N ILE A 190 -18.14 -19.18 2.51
CA ILE A 190 -17.85 -17.76 2.56
C ILE A 190 -16.48 -17.51 1.91
N ALA A 191 -16.46 -17.49 0.58
CA ALA A 191 -15.25 -17.22 -0.19
C ALA A 191 -14.83 -15.75 -0.02
N THR A 192 -13.63 -15.50 0.53
CA THR A 192 -13.11 -14.14 0.74
C THR A 192 -11.84 -13.86 -0.01
N GLY A 193 -10.79 -14.62 0.21
CA GLY A 193 -9.51 -14.47 -0.46
C GLY A 193 -9.37 -15.45 -1.62
N ILE A 194 -8.88 -14.97 -2.77
CA ILE A 194 -8.56 -15.81 -3.92
C ILE A 194 -7.20 -15.42 -4.49
N ALA A 195 -6.47 -16.40 -5.02
CA ALA A 195 -5.19 -16.17 -5.67
C ALA A 195 -4.87 -17.28 -6.68
N PHE A 196 -4.22 -16.90 -7.78
CA PHE A 196 -3.66 -17.88 -8.72
C PHE A 196 -2.24 -18.27 -8.37
N ASP A 197 -1.91 -19.55 -8.59
CA ASP A 197 -0.52 -19.97 -8.63
C ASP A 197 0.07 -19.75 -10.05
N HIS A 198 1.38 -20.04 -10.17
CA HIS A 198 2.10 -19.94 -11.44
C HIS A 198 1.67 -20.99 -12.51
N LYS A 199 0.90 -22.01 -12.11
CA LYS A 199 0.35 -23.03 -13.01
C LYS A 199 -1.04 -22.71 -13.52
N GLY A 200 -1.70 -21.66 -12.95
CA GLY A 200 -3.06 -21.28 -13.29
C GLY A 200 -4.12 -21.91 -12.38
N ASN A 201 -3.75 -22.54 -11.27
CA ASN A 201 -4.70 -23.04 -10.31
C ASN A 201 -5.21 -21.89 -9.43
N LEU A 202 -6.53 -21.76 -9.28
CA LEU A 202 -7.14 -20.78 -8.38
C LEU A 202 -7.32 -21.38 -6.98
N TYR A 203 -6.73 -20.75 -5.99
CA TYR A 203 -6.90 -21.07 -4.58
C TYR A 203 -7.93 -20.15 -3.96
N VAL A 204 -8.86 -20.73 -3.19
CA VAL A 204 -9.96 -20.01 -2.53
C VAL A 204 -9.86 -20.23 -1.04
N GLY A 205 -9.75 -19.12 -0.29
CA GLY A 205 -9.74 -19.14 1.18
C GLY A 205 -11.13 -18.86 1.73
N PRO A 206 -11.76 -19.81 2.46
CA PRO A 206 -13.02 -19.56 3.13
C PRO A 206 -12.81 -18.73 4.40
N GLN A 207 -13.78 -17.86 4.71
CA GLN A 207 -13.84 -17.23 6.03
C GLN A 207 -14.51 -18.22 7.00
N ARG A 208 -13.85 -18.53 8.10
CA ARG A 208 -14.42 -19.39 9.16
C ARG A 208 -15.40 -18.61 10.04
N HIS A 209 -16.53 -19.20 10.33
CA HIS A 209 -17.40 -18.81 11.43
C HIS A 209 -17.11 -19.70 12.64
N GLY A 210 -16.61 -19.11 13.73
CA GLY A 210 -16.62 -19.68 15.07
C GLY A 210 -15.41 -20.53 15.48
N PHE A 211 -15.02 -20.33 16.71
CA PHE A 211 -13.85 -20.89 17.41
C PHE A 211 -14.03 -22.36 17.89
N GLN A 212 -14.86 -23.19 17.26
CA GLN A 212 -15.20 -24.49 17.86
C GLN A 212 -14.86 -25.77 17.08
N ASP A 213 -14.32 -25.70 15.86
CA ASP A 213 -13.90 -26.93 15.19
C ASP A 213 -12.42 -26.90 14.81
N GLN A 214 -11.74 -28.00 15.17
CA GLN A 214 -10.34 -28.26 14.84
C GLN A 214 -10.14 -28.20 13.32
N PRO A 215 -8.99 -27.68 12.84
CA PRO A 215 -8.74 -27.56 11.41
C PRO A 215 -8.61 -28.95 10.79
N GLU A 216 -9.61 -29.34 9.99
CA GLU A 216 -9.38 -30.35 8.97
C GLU A 216 -8.41 -29.74 7.94
N PRO A 217 -7.45 -30.52 7.39
CA PRO A 217 -6.38 -30.01 6.51
C PRO A 217 -6.85 -29.56 5.10
N ARG A 218 -8.07 -29.05 4.95
CA ARG A 218 -8.69 -28.66 3.68
C ARG A 218 -9.18 -27.20 3.67
N ASP A 219 -8.38 -26.30 4.21
CA ASP A 219 -8.77 -24.90 4.33
C ASP A 219 -8.69 -24.09 3.03
N PHE A 220 -8.20 -24.70 1.95
CA PHE A 220 -8.17 -24.08 0.62
C PHE A 220 -8.73 -25.05 -0.40
N CYS A 221 -9.68 -24.55 -1.22
CA CYS A 221 -10.12 -25.27 -2.40
C CYS A 221 -9.27 -24.86 -3.60
N VAL A 222 -8.82 -25.83 -4.38
CA VAL A 222 -8.12 -25.60 -5.65
C VAL A 222 -9.13 -25.84 -6.76
N CYS A 223 -9.32 -24.83 -7.60
CA CYS A 223 -10.12 -24.95 -8.81
C CYS A 223 -9.16 -24.85 -10.01
N HIS A 224 -9.20 -25.83 -10.91
CA HIS A 224 -8.45 -25.77 -12.15
C HIS A 224 -9.22 -24.85 -13.11
N ALA A 225 -8.53 -23.80 -13.60
CA ALA A 225 -9.07 -22.85 -14.57
C ALA A 225 -8.87 -23.34 -16.02
#